data_7c5449964f036bd1e68c99d63d037cf7
#
_entry.id   7c5449964f036bd1e68c99d63d037cf7
#
_cell.length_a   1.000
_cell.length_b   1.000
_cell.length_c   1.000
_cell.angle_alpha   90.00
_cell.angle_beta   90.00
_cell.angle_gamma   90.00
#
_symmetry.space_group_name_H-M   'P 1'
#
loop_
_entity.id
_entity.type
_entity.pdbx_description
1 polymer ?
#
loop_
_entity_poly.entity_id
_entity_poly.type
_entity_poly.pdbx_seq_one_letter_code
_entity_poly.pdbx_strand_id
1 'polypeptide(L)'
;MEEVQEEVRAAALKRFESYAEKAMHYTPVFKQVGMQMILFAMEEPKLYQLVYMSENAGATDFESIVDRLGDVAQLCVDVIQRDYGLSTEDAKTLFEHVWIYTFGIGALCATGMCRFSQEEIIQMLGQDFMAMLFYAKSGRMNMPTPVPRKED
;
A
#
# COMPACT_ATOMS: atom_id res chain seq x y z
N MET A 1 20.90 14.94 -15.31
CA MET A 1 20.84 14.08 -14.10
C MET A 1 19.40 13.90 -13.59
N GLU A 2 18.64 14.95 -13.39
CA GLU A 2 17.23 14.85 -12.99
C GLU A 2 16.36 14.11 -14.03
N GLU A 3 16.57 14.40 -15.30
CA GLU A 3 15.85 13.77 -16.42
C GLU A 3 16.07 12.26 -16.49
N VAL A 4 17.31 11.78 -16.28
CA VAL A 4 17.65 10.35 -16.25
C VAL A 4 17.03 9.66 -15.04
N GLN A 5 17.00 10.33 -13.89
CA GLN A 5 16.35 9.78 -12.68
C GLN A 5 14.85 9.64 -12.87
N GLU A 6 14.21 10.59 -13.53
CA GLU A 6 12.78 10.55 -13.82
C GLU A 6 12.44 9.44 -14.82
N GLU A 7 13.24 9.26 -15.86
CA GLU A 7 13.06 8.13 -16.80
C GLU A 7 13.21 6.77 -16.11
N VAL A 8 14.21 6.60 -15.24
CA VAL A 8 14.41 5.37 -14.48
C VAL A 8 13.25 5.13 -13.52
N ARG A 9 12.76 6.18 -12.88
CA ARG A 9 11.60 6.11 -11.98
C ARG A 9 10.33 5.72 -12.74
N ALA A 10 10.08 6.32 -13.89
CA ALA A 10 8.96 5.98 -14.76
C ALA A 10 9.03 4.52 -15.22
N ALA A 11 10.22 4.05 -15.61
CA ALA A 11 10.43 2.65 -15.97
C ALA A 11 10.19 1.69 -14.79
N ALA A 12 10.60 2.08 -13.58
CA ALA A 12 10.38 1.29 -12.38
C ALA A 12 8.88 1.24 -11.99
N LEU A 13 8.14 2.34 -12.14
CA LEU A 13 6.69 2.36 -11.96
C LEU A 13 6.00 1.42 -12.95
N LYS A 14 6.39 1.48 -14.22
CA LYS A 14 5.87 0.59 -15.26
C LYS A 14 6.17 -0.88 -14.96
N ARG A 15 7.33 -1.15 -14.37
CA ARG A 15 7.67 -2.50 -13.89
C ARG A 15 6.74 -2.95 -12.76
N PHE A 16 6.45 -2.07 -11.80
CA PHE A 16 5.48 -2.34 -10.74
C PHE A 16 4.07 -2.59 -11.29
N GLU A 17 3.62 -1.80 -12.26
CA GLU A 17 2.33 -2.02 -12.92
C GLU A 17 2.21 -3.45 -13.46
N SER A 18 3.29 -4.00 -14.03
CA SER A 18 3.31 -5.38 -14.51
C SER A 18 3.13 -6.43 -13.40
N TYR A 19 3.53 -6.14 -12.16
CA TYR A 19 3.21 -6.97 -10.99
C TYR A 19 1.75 -6.82 -10.58
N ALA A 20 1.24 -5.59 -10.55
CA ALA A 20 -0.15 -5.32 -10.20
C ALA A 20 -1.14 -5.96 -11.19
N GLU A 21 -0.83 -5.97 -12.47
CA GLU A 21 -1.64 -6.63 -13.51
C GLU A 21 -1.82 -8.13 -13.23
N LYS A 22 -0.80 -8.81 -12.69
CA LYS A 22 -0.92 -10.22 -12.31
C LYS A 22 -2.00 -10.45 -11.26
N ALA A 23 -2.22 -9.48 -10.38
CA ALA A 23 -3.24 -9.56 -9.34
C ALA A 23 -4.66 -9.65 -9.91
N MET A 24 -4.88 -9.11 -11.10
CA MET A 24 -6.19 -9.12 -11.76
C MET A 24 -6.70 -10.53 -12.09
N HIS A 25 -5.80 -11.51 -12.15
CA HIS A 25 -6.12 -12.91 -12.42
C HIS A 25 -6.49 -13.71 -11.16
N TYR A 26 -6.48 -13.07 -9.98
CA TYR A 26 -6.74 -13.71 -8.70
C TYR A 26 -7.97 -13.12 -8.00
N THR A 27 -8.56 -13.90 -7.11
CA THR A 27 -9.64 -13.46 -6.22
C THR A 27 -9.25 -13.75 -4.78
N PRO A 28 -9.30 -12.78 -3.88
CA PRO A 28 -9.66 -11.36 -4.08
C PRO A 28 -8.51 -10.53 -4.67
N VAL A 29 -8.83 -9.69 -5.63
CA VAL A 29 -7.86 -8.86 -6.37
C VAL A 29 -7.04 -7.98 -5.44
N PHE A 30 -7.68 -7.31 -4.50
CA PHE A 30 -7.04 -6.37 -3.59
C PHE A 30 -5.90 -7.02 -2.77
N LYS A 31 -6.14 -8.22 -2.23
CA LYS A 31 -5.13 -8.98 -1.48
C LYS A 31 -3.92 -9.32 -2.35
N GLN A 32 -4.17 -9.64 -3.60
CA GLN A 32 -3.10 -9.97 -4.54
C GLN A 32 -2.30 -8.75 -4.97
N VAL A 33 -2.89 -7.57 -5.06
CA VAL A 33 -2.15 -6.32 -5.33
C VAL A 33 -1.11 -6.09 -4.23
N GLY A 34 -1.50 -6.20 -2.96
CA GLY A 34 -0.56 -6.09 -1.84
C GLY A 34 0.56 -7.13 -1.89
N MET A 35 0.21 -8.38 -2.19
CA MET A 35 1.18 -9.46 -2.34
C MET A 35 2.17 -9.19 -3.48
N GLN A 36 1.69 -8.72 -4.64
CA GLN A 36 2.55 -8.38 -5.78
C GLN A 36 3.47 -7.20 -5.47
N MET A 37 3.01 -6.21 -4.70
CA MET A 37 3.85 -5.11 -4.26
C MET A 37 5.03 -5.58 -3.39
N ILE A 38 4.79 -6.52 -2.48
CA ILE A 38 5.84 -7.08 -1.63
C ILE A 38 6.78 -7.97 -2.45
N LEU A 39 6.26 -8.76 -3.39
CA LEU A 39 7.09 -9.54 -4.33
C LEU A 39 8.00 -8.63 -5.16
N PHE A 40 7.48 -7.50 -5.63
CA PHE A 40 8.30 -6.50 -6.31
C PHE A 40 9.44 -5.98 -5.42
N ALA A 41 9.15 -5.71 -4.13
CA ALA A 41 10.17 -5.28 -3.17
C ALA A 41 11.24 -6.36 -2.93
N MET A 42 10.86 -7.64 -2.96
CA MET A 42 11.77 -8.76 -2.75
C MET A 42 12.63 -9.08 -3.98
N GLU A 43 12.02 -9.04 -5.15
CA GLU A 43 12.67 -9.40 -6.43
C GLU A 43 13.47 -8.24 -7.03
N GLU A 44 12.98 -7.00 -6.85
CA GLU A 44 13.54 -5.78 -7.42
C GLU A 44 13.82 -4.71 -6.33
N PRO A 45 14.60 -5.04 -5.28
CA PRO A 45 14.73 -4.17 -4.10
C PRO A 45 15.26 -2.77 -4.43
N LYS A 46 16.15 -2.65 -5.39
CA LYS A 46 16.70 -1.35 -5.80
C LYS A 46 15.67 -0.48 -6.52
N LEU A 47 14.83 -1.08 -7.34
CA LEU A 47 13.74 -0.37 -8.00
C LEU A 47 12.66 0.04 -6.99
N TYR A 48 12.33 -0.84 -6.06
CA TYR A 48 11.40 -0.52 -4.97
C TYR A 48 11.90 0.69 -4.14
N GLN A 49 13.18 0.68 -3.74
CA GLN A 49 13.78 1.78 -3.01
C GLN A 49 13.75 3.08 -3.82
N LEU A 50 14.04 3.01 -5.12
CA LEU A 50 14.02 4.19 -5.98
C LEU A 50 12.63 4.79 -6.11
N VAL A 51 11.60 3.96 -6.26
CA VAL A 51 10.21 4.42 -6.45
C VAL A 51 9.59 4.94 -5.17
N TYR A 52 9.76 4.18 -4.08
CA TYR A 52 8.97 4.38 -2.88
C TYR A 52 9.75 4.95 -1.69
N MET A 53 11.07 4.84 -1.68
CA MET A 53 11.88 5.17 -0.50
C MET A 53 12.86 6.33 -0.75
N SER A 54 13.02 6.79 -1.99
CA SER A 54 13.90 7.92 -2.27
C SER A 54 13.25 9.24 -1.87
N GLU A 55 14.02 10.12 -1.25
CA GLU A 55 13.62 11.51 -1.09
C GLU A 55 13.34 12.07 -2.46
N ASN A 56 12.17 12.49 -2.75
CA ASN A 56 11.95 13.37 -3.78
C ASN A 56 10.65 13.72 -4.35
N ALA A 57 10.83 14.59 -5.21
CA ALA A 57 9.99 14.97 -6.31
C ALA A 57 8.70 15.60 -5.87
N GLY A 58 8.74 16.50 -4.89
CA GLY A 58 7.62 17.37 -4.58
C GLY A 58 6.43 16.72 -3.87
N ALA A 59 6.48 15.43 -3.55
CA ALA A 59 5.49 14.80 -2.71
C ALA A 59 5.91 14.93 -1.25
N THR A 60 5.30 15.86 -0.55
CA THR A 60 5.56 16.12 0.86
C THR A 60 4.39 15.69 1.76
N ASP A 61 3.27 15.30 1.16
CA ASP A 61 2.08 14.83 1.85
C ASP A 61 1.72 13.42 1.41
N PHE A 62 0.95 12.74 2.26
CA PHE A 62 0.60 11.34 2.05
C PHE A 62 -0.30 11.14 0.82
N GLU A 63 -1.20 12.07 0.56
CA GLU A 63 -2.09 11.99 -0.61
C GLU A 63 -1.29 11.97 -1.92
N SER A 64 -0.29 12.84 -2.04
CA SER A 64 0.63 12.87 -3.19
C SER A 64 1.43 11.58 -3.35
N ILE A 65 1.77 10.91 -2.24
CA ILE A 65 2.44 9.59 -2.29
C ILE A 65 1.50 8.52 -2.83
N VAL A 66 0.25 8.50 -2.37
CA VAL A 66 -0.76 7.55 -2.84
C VAL A 66 -1.10 7.80 -4.31
N ASP A 67 -1.21 9.05 -4.72
CA ASP A 67 -1.48 9.42 -6.12
C ASP A 67 -0.42 8.90 -7.10
N ARG A 68 0.80 8.68 -6.65
CA ARG A 68 1.85 8.05 -7.47
C ARG A 68 1.60 6.59 -7.81
N LEU A 69 0.70 5.93 -7.09
CA LEU A 69 0.26 4.58 -7.46
C LEU A 69 -0.64 4.60 -8.71
N GLY A 70 -1.08 5.80 -9.12
CA GLY A 70 -1.87 6.01 -10.33
C GLY A 70 -3.17 5.19 -10.32
N ASP A 71 -3.46 4.58 -11.46
CA ASP A 71 -4.69 3.82 -11.67
C ASP A 71 -4.82 2.60 -10.74
N VAL A 72 -3.72 2.08 -10.22
CA VAL A 72 -3.72 0.94 -9.27
C VAL A 72 -4.42 1.32 -7.96
N ALA A 73 -4.18 2.53 -7.44
CA ALA A 73 -4.86 3.00 -6.22
C ALA A 73 -6.37 3.09 -6.42
N GLN A 74 -6.81 3.71 -7.51
CA GLN A 74 -8.23 3.84 -7.83
C GLN A 74 -8.89 2.47 -8.03
N LEU A 75 -8.23 1.57 -8.77
CA LEU A 75 -8.70 0.20 -8.95
C LEU A 75 -8.91 -0.51 -7.59
N CYS A 76 -7.96 -0.39 -6.67
CA CYS A 76 -8.07 -0.99 -5.34
C CYS A 76 -9.27 -0.43 -4.57
N VAL A 77 -9.45 0.89 -4.57
CA VAL A 77 -10.60 1.54 -3.91
C VAL A 77 -11.92 1.06 -4.50
N ASP A 78 -12.02 1.00 -5.83
CA ASP A 78 -13.23 0.56 -6.53
C ASP A 78 -13.57 -0.90 -6.19
N VAL A 79 -12.57 -1.77 -6.16
CA VAL A 79 -12.74 -3.19 -5.79
C VAL A 79 -13.19 -3.33 -4.34
N ILE A 80 -12.57 -2.60 -3.41
CA ILE A 80 -12.95 -2.61 -1.99
C ILE A 80 -14.38 -2.13 -1.81
N GLN A 81 -14.76 -1.03 -2.46
CA GLN A 81 -16.09 -0.48 -2.40
C GLN A 81 -17.14 -1.49 -2.91
N ARG A 82 -16.88 -2.06 -4.08
CA ARG A 82 -17.79 -3.04 -4.71
C ARG A 82 -17.94 -4.32 -3.91
N ASP A 83 -16.82 -4.92 -3.50
CA ASP A 83 -16.81 -6.26 -2.93
C ASP A 83 -17.23 -6.28 -1.45
N TYR A 84 -17.01 -5.18 -0.73
CA TYR A 84 -17.30 -5.09 0.70
C TYR A 84 -18.43 -4.12 1.06
N GLY A 85 -19.01 -3.43 0.08
CA GLY A 85 -20.15 -2.54 0.30
C GLY A 85 -19.84 -1.30 1.15
N LEU A 86 -18.63 -0.78 1.05
CA LEU A 86 -18.20 0.43 1.75
C LEU A 86 -18.54 1.70 0.98
N SER A 87 -18.65 2.82 1.69
CA SER A 87 -18.65 4.14 1.07
C SER A 87 -17.32 4.39 0.35
N THR A 88 -17.28 5.34 -0.57
CA THR A 88 -16.04 5.73 -1.25
C THR A 88 -14.99 6.22 -0.25
N GLU A 89 -15.40 7.00 0.75
CA GLU A 89 -14.53 7.53 1.79
C GLU A 89 -13.96 6.41 2.67
N ASP A 90 -14.80 5.50 3.14
CA ASP A 90 -14.36 4.37 3.96
C ASP A 90 -13.45 3.41 3.19
N ALA A 91 -13.75 3.17 1.90
CA ALA A 91 -12.92 2.36 1.04
C ALA A 91 -11.54 2.98 0.80
N LYS A 92 -11.49 4.31 0.57
CA LYS A 92 -10.23 5.06 0.44
C LYS A 92 -9.42 4.97 1.73
N THR A 93 -10.03 5.24 2.87
CA THR A 93 -9.35 5.18 4.18
C THR A 93 -8.81 3.78 4.46
N LEU A 94 -9.60 2.74 4.20
CA LEU A 94 -9.15 1.36 4.36
C LEU A 94 -7.97 1.05 3.45
N PHE A 95 -8.04 1.44 2.19
CA PHE A 95 -6.95 1.27 1.23
C PHE A 95 -5.65 1.92 1.72
N GLU A 96 -5.72 3.17 2.16
CA GLU A 96 -4.57 3.94 2.63
C GLU A 96 -3.87 3.28 3.82
N HIS A 97 -4.64 2.79 4.79
CA HIS A 97 -4.10 2.07 5.95
C HIS A 97 -3.42 0.77 5.57
N VAL A 98 -4.07 -0.04 4.78
CA VAL A 98 -3.51 -1.32 4.32
C VAL A 98 -2.30 -1.10 3.40
N TRP A 99 -2.33 -0.02 2.61
CA TRP A 99 -1.19 0.34 1.77
C TRP A 99 0.05 0.71 2.60
N ILE A 100 -0.11 1.53 3.65
CA ILE A 100 1.01 1.87 4.57
C ILE A 100 1.59 0.60 5.19
N TYR A 101 0.75 -0.31 5.63
CA TYR A 101 1.17 -1.58 6.21
C TYR A 101 1.94 -2.44 5.20
N THR A 102 1.40 -2.57 4.00
CA THR A 102 2.03 -3.28 2.88
C THR A 102 3.37 -2.66 2.50
N PHE A 103 3.42 -1.33 2.43
CA PHE A 103 4.65 -0.58 2.19
C PHE A 103 5.70 -0.88 3.28
N GLY A 104 5.31 -0.91 4.54
CA GLY A 104 6.21 -1.24 5.65
C GLY A 104 6.84 -2.62 5.51
N ILE A 105 6.06 -3.64 5.17
CA ILE A 105 6.58 -4.99 4.89
C ILE A 105 7.55 -4.95 3.70
N GLY A 106 7.16 -4.30 2.61
CA GLY A 106 8.01 -4.16 1.43
C GLY A 106 9.32 -3.44 1.71
N ALA A 107 9.30 -2.37 2.50
CA ALA A 107 10.48 -1.62 2.90
C ALA A 107 11.44 -2.48 3.76
N LEU A 108 10.92 -3.27 4.69
CA LEU A 108 11.72 -4.20 5.48
C LEU A 108 12.40 -5.26 4.60
N CYS A 109 11.67 -5.79 3.61
CA CYS A 109 12.22 -6.73 2.65
C CYS A 109 13.26 -6.09 1.73
N ALA A 110 12.94 -4.93 1.13
CA ALA A 110 13.80 -4.27 0.16
C ALA A 110 15.13 -3.78 0.75
N THR A 111 15.14 -3.42 2.03
CA THR A 111 16.35 -2.99 2.76
C THR A 111 17.15 -4.15 3.35
N GLY A 112 16.61 -5.37 3.31
CA GLY A 112 17.22 -6.53 3.93
C GLY A 112 17.18 -6.54 5.47
N MET A 113 16.41 -5.64 6.07
CA MET A 113 16.25 -5.57 7.53
C MET A 113 15.46 -6.76 8.09
N CYS A 114 14.54 -7.29 7.31
CA CYS A 114 13.74 -8.45 7.69
C CYS A 114 13.46 -9.32 6.46
N ARG A 115 13.32 -10.61 6.71
CA ARG A 115 12.88 -11.58 5.69
C ARG A 115 11.64 -12.26 6.21
N PHE A 116 10.60 -12.25 5.38
CA PHE A 116 9.36 -12.95 5.66
C PHE A 116 9.17 -14.09 4.67
N SER A 117 8.61 -15.19 5.13
CA SER A 117 8.10 -16.22 4.24
C SER A 117 6.83 -15.71 3.52
N GLN A 118 6.53 -16.33 2.40
CA GLN A 118 5.31 -16.00 1.65
C GLN A 118 4.05 -16.23 2.49
N GLU A 119 4.04 -17.28 3.30
CA GLU A 119 2.95 -17.60 4.21
C GLU A 119 2.76 -16.53 5.30
N GLU A 120 3.85 -16.06 5.91
CA GLU A 120 3.82 -14.96 6.87
C GLU A 120 3.25 -13.68 6.26
N ILE A 121 3.67 -13.33 5.04
CA ILE A 121 3.17 -12.14 4.34
C ILE A 121 1.65 -12.27 4.09
N ILE A 122 1.19 -13.41 3.59
CA ILE A 122 -0.23 -13.65 3.34
C ILE A 122 -1.04 -13.51 4.62
N GLN A 123 -0.55 -14.07 5.72
CA GLN A 123 -1.20 -13.98 7.02
C GLN A 123 -1.25 -12.55 7.54
N MET A 124 -0.14 -11.83 7.48
CA MET A 124 -0.04 -10.45 7.95
C MET A 124 -0.98 -9.53 7.16
N LEU A 125 -0.98 -9.60 5.84
CA LEU A 125 -1.87 -8.81 4.99
C LEU A 125 -3.34 -9.12 5.24
N GLY A 126 -3.66 -10.41 5.40
CA GLY A 126 -5.03 -10.84 5.69
C GLY A 126 -5.55 -10.33 7.04
N GLN A 127 -4.73 -10.40 8.08
CA GLN A 127 -5.08 -9.90 9.41
C GLN A 127 -5.28 -8.39 9.44
N ASP A 128 -4.36 -7.64 8.83
CA ASP A 128 -4.48 -6.19 8.75
C ASP A 128 -5.73 -5.76 7.98
N PHE A 129 -5.95 -6.34 6.81
CA PHE A 129 -7.14 -6.05 6.01
C PHE A 129 -8.43 -6.35 6.77
N MET A 130 -8.55 -7.50 7.41
CA MET A 130 -9.73 -7.88 8.17
C MET A 130 -9.97 -6.96 9.37
N ALA A 131 -8.92 -6.57 10.08
CA ALA A 131 -9.03 -5.64 11.19
C ALA A 131 -9.56 -4.28 10.73
N MET A 132 -9.02 -3.75 9.62
CA MET A 132 -9.46 -2.49 9.05
C MET A 132 -10.89 -2.56 8.48
N LEU A 133 -11.23 -3.66 7.83
CA LEU A 133 -12.59 -3.88 7.31
C LEU A 133 -13.62 -3.93 8.44
N PHE A 134 -13.31 -4.66 9.50
CA PHE A 134 -14.18 -4.73 10.69
C PHE A 134 -14.36 -3.34 11.30
N TYR A 135 -13.29 -2.57 11.43
CA TYR A 135 -13.33 -1.21 11.94
C TYR A 135 -14.18 -0.29 11.06
N ALA A 136 -13.99 -0.33 9.74
CA ALA A 136 -14.78 0.44 8.78
C ALA A 136 -16.28 0.12 8.91
N LYS A 137 -16.64 -1.17 8.96
CA LYS A 137 -18.03 -1.61 9.09
C LYS A 137 -18.65 -1.30 10.44
N SER A 138 -17.86 -1.11 11.49
CA SER A 138 -18.35 -0.73 12.82
C SER A 138 -18.83 0.73 12.90
N GLY A 139 -18.56 1.56 11.89
CA GLY A 139 -18.87 2.99 11.88
C GLY A 139 -18.02 3.82 12.85
N ARG A 140 -16.90 3.29 13.34
CA ARG A 140 -16.01 3.92 14.32
C ARG A 140 -14.70 4.43 13.73
N MET A 141 -14.70 4.82 12.46
CA MET A 141 -13.50 5.34 11.79
C MET A 141 -12.98 6.67 12.36
N ASN A 142 -13.79 7.36 13.17
CA ASN A 142 -13.39 8.61 13.82
C ASN A 142 -12.96 8.34 15.26
N MET A 143 -11.67 8.20 15.48
CA MET A 143 -11.13 8.11 16.86
C MET A 143 -11.14 9.49 17.52
N PRO A 144 -11.51 9.57 18.81
CA PRO A 144 -11.39 10.82 19.54
C PRO A 144 -9.90 11.22 19.64
N THR A 145 -9.67 12.52 19.51
CA THR A 145 -8.32 13.08 19.69
C THR A 145 -7.81 12.73 21.10
N PRO A 146 -6.57 12.23 21.22
CA PRO A 146 -6.00 11.96 22.54
C PRO A 146 -5.99 13.23 23.40
N VAL A 147 -6.50 13.11 24.61
CA VAL A 147 -6.43 14.18 25.60
C VAL A 147 -5.24 13.91 26.52
N PRO A 148 -4.37 14.91 26.78
CA PRO A 148 -3.28 14.76 27.73
C PRO A 148 -3.83 14.35 29.10
N ARG A 149 -3.17 13.41 29.77
CA ARG A 149 -3.49 13.11 31.17
C ARG A 149 -3.26 14.38 31.98
N LYS A 150 -4.22 14.74 32.84
CA LYS A 150 -3.97 15.72 33.87
C LYS A 150 -2.95 15.09 34.81
N GLU A 151 -1.82 15.75 35.00
CA GLU A 151 -0.88 15.40 36.05
C GLU A 151 -1.58 15.76 37.38
N ASP A 152 -1.77 14.75 38.24
CA ASP A 152 -2.27 14.94 39.61
C ASP A 152 -1.16 15.50 40.49
#